data_cd6fe6a7dc40452f1d4a0913211054a6
#
_entry.id   cd6fe6a7dc40452f1d4a0913211054a6
#
_cell.length_a   1.000
_cell.length_b   1.000
_cell.length_c   1.000
_cell.angle_alpha   90.00
_cell.angle_beta   90.00
_cell.angle_gamma   90.00
#
_symmetry.space_group_name_H-M   'P 1'
#
loop_
_entity.id
_entity.type
_entity.pdbx_description
1 polymer ?
#
loop_
_entity_poly.entity_id
_entity_poly.type
_entity_poly.pdbx_seq_one_letter_code
_entity_poly.pdbx_strand_id
1 'polypeptide(L)'
;MRTPPRTARQIAFTVLRQWRETGRFAAGLLETAFSRTDGISTADRGLACELTYGVIRRQGTLDAVLRPQIKRPPEQVEADLWMLLQLGAYQLLFLSSHSQHAAIHETVELTRWLNKARWRGFANGVLRSVQRDLGEGTAETAAADAIPTGPGRFLQLAR
;
A
#
# COMPACT_ATOMS: atom_id res chain seq x y z
N MET A 1 -1.49 -11.05 21.24
CA MET A 1 -1.61 -12.02 20.15
C MET A 1 -2.40 -11.39 19.01
N ARG A 2 -1.85 -11.33 17.83
CA ARG A 2 -2.59 -10.73 16.72
C ARG A 2 -3.68 -11.68 16.23
N THR A 3 -4.82 -11.08 15.88
CA THR A 3 -5.88 -11.82 15.20
C THR A 3 -5.35 -12.29 13.84
N PRO A 4 -5.62 -13.54 13.41
CA PRO A 4 -5.23 -14.02 12.10
C PRO A 4 -5.75 -13.12 10.97
N PRO A 5 -5.03 -12.98 9.86
CA PRO A 5 -5.50 -12.18 8.74
C PRO A 5 -6.76 -12.79 8.12
N ARG A 6 -7.74 -11.97 7.79
CA ARG A 6 -9.02 -12.36 7.18
C ARG A 6 -9.36 -11.57 5.93
N THR A 7 -8.82 -10.37 5.80
CA THR A 7 -9.09 -9.51 4.64
C THR A 7 -7.91 -9.54 3.67
N ALA A 8 -8.17 -9.17 2.42
CA ALA A 8 -7.13 -9.09 1.39
C ALA A 8 -5.96 -8.19 1.84
N ARG A 9 -6.24 -7.05 2.47
CA ARG A 9 -5.22 -6.12 2.93
C ARG A 9 -4.42 -6.67 4.11
N GLN A 10 -5.07 -7.36 5.03
CA GLN A 10 -4.39 -8.03 6.15
C GLN A 10 -3.45 -9.14 5.65
N ILE A 11 -3.90 -9.91 4.67
CA ILE A 11 -3.09 -10.96 4.04
C ILE A 11 -1.89 -10.33 3.33
N ALA A 12 -2.11 -9.33 2.49
CA ALA A 12 -1.04 -8.64 1.78
C ALA A 12 0.00 -8.05 2.75
N PHE A 13 -0.45 -7.38 3.80
CA PHE A 13 0.44 -6.84 4.83
C PHE A 13 1.28 -7.94 5.49
N THR A 14 0.65 -9.03 5.89
CA THR A 14 1.33 -10.17 6.53
C THR A 14 2.40 -10.76 5.60
N VAL A 15 2.06 -11.00 4.34
CA VAL A 15 2.97 -11.55 3.33
C VAL A 15 4.12 -10.59 3.04
N LEU A 16 3.84 -9.30 2.86
CA LEU A 16 4.88 -8.29 2.62
C LEU A 16 5.86 -8.19 3.78
N ARG A 17 5.36 -8.27 5.02
CA ARG A 17 6.23 -8.27 6.19
C ARG A 17 7.14 -9.50 6.23
N GLN A 18 6.58 -10.69 6.01
CA GLN A 18 7.35 -11.92 5.94
C GLN A 18 8.39 -11.89 4.81
N TRP A 19 8.00 -11.39 3.65
CA TRP A 19 8.89 -11.21 2.52
C TRP A 19 10.07 -10.29 2.87
N ARG A 20 9.81 -9.16 3.50
CA ARG A 20 10.84 -8.23 3.96
C ARG A 20 11.79 -8.88 4.98
N GLU A 21 11.24 -9.61 5.94
CA GLU A 21 12.00 -10.19 7.04
C GLU A 21 12.80 -11.44 6.66
N THR A 22 12.27 -12.24 5.74
CA THR A 22 12.84 -13.57 5.44
C THR A 22 13.47 -13.68 4.06
N GLY A 23 13.18 -12.78 3.14
CA GLY A 23 13.60 -12.89 1.74
C GLY A 23 12.94 -14.03 0.96
N ARG A 24 11.92 -14.69 1.52
CA ARG A 24 11.20 -15.78 0.85
C ARG A 24 10.34 -15.26 -0.28
N PHE A 25 10.13 -16.06 -1.31
CA PHE A 25 9.30 -15.69 -2.46
C PHE A 25 7.87 -15.39 -2.07
N ALA A 26 7.34 -14.29 -2.57
CA ALA A 26 5.98 -13.85 -2.29
C ALA A 26 4.92 -14.88 -2.70
N ALA A 27 5.13 -15.57 -3.82
CA ALA A 27 4.19 -16.60 -4.29
C ALA A 27 3.95 -17.69 -3.24
N GLY A 28 5.01 -18.23 -2.64
CA GLY A 28 4.89 -19.25 -1.60
C GLY A 28 4.27 -18.72 -0.32
N LEU A 29 4.59 -17.48 0.05
CA LEU A 29 4.01 -16.82 1.23
C LEU A 29 2.50 -16.58 1.05
N LEU A 30 2.09 -16.16 -0.14
CA LEU A 30 0.66 -15.99 -0.48
C LEU A 30 -0.09 -17.31 -0.42
N GLU A 31 0.46 -18.36 -1.02
CA GLU A 31 -0.14 -19.70 -1.01
C GLU A 31 -0.34 -20.20 0.42
N THR A 32 0.66 -20.06 1.27
CA THR A 32 0.57 -20.41 2.68
C THR A 32 -0.50 -19.60 3.40
N ALA A 33 -0.55 -18.29 3.17
CA ALA A 33 -1.55 -17.41 3.78
C ALA A 33 -2.97 -17.81 3.36
N PHE A 34 -3.19 -18.11 2.09
CA PHE A 34 -4.49 -18.53 1.60
C PHE A 34 -4.92 -19.89 2.18
N SER A 35 -4.00 -20.82 2.33
CA SER A 35 -4.30 -22.14 2.92
C SER A 35 -4.71 -22.05 4.40
N ARG A 36 -4.30 -21.00 5.08
CA ARG A 36 -4.62 -20.74 6.50
C ARG A 36 -5.80 -19.82 6.72
N THR A 37 -6.41 -19.31 5.64
CA THR A 37 -7.52 -18.38 5.72
C THR A 37 -8.77 -19.00 5.14
N ASP A 38 -9.67 -19.44 6.01
CA ASP A 38 -10.93 -20.04 5.57
C ASP A 38 -11.87 -18.98 4.99
N GLY A 39 -12.61 -19.36 3.94
CA GLY A 39 -13.70 -18.57 3.39
C GLY A 39 -13.28 -17.33 2.61
N ILE A 40 -12.00 -17.20 2.24
CA ILE A 40 -11.57 -16.08 1.40
C ILE A 40 -12.13 -16.20 -0.01
N SER A 41 -12.75 -15.12 -0.51
CA SER A 41 -13.32 -15.09 -1.85
C SER A 41 -12.25 -15.04 -2.93
N THR A 42 -12.61 -15.42 -4.16
CA THR A 42 -11.73 -15.27 -5.32
C THR A 42 -11.31 -13.82 -5.55
N ALA A 43 -12.25 -12.89 -5.36
CA ALA A 43 -11.96 -11.44 -5.47
C ALA A 43 -10.93 -10.99 -4.45
N ASP A 44 -11.04 -11.42 -3.20
CA ASP A 44 -10.10 -11.07 -2.15
C ASP A 44 -8.72 -11.71 -2.35
N ARG A 45 -8.67 -12.94 -2.87
CA ARG A 45 -7.40 -13.56 -3.29
C ARG A 45 -6.72 -12.73 -4.37
N GLY A 46 -7.47 -12.32 -5.39
CA GLY A 46 -6.96 -11.46 -6.46
C GLY A 46 -6.43 -10.14 -5.94
N LEU A 47 -7.17 -9.49 -5.06
CA LEU A 47 -6.74 -8.23 -4.45
C LEU A 47 -5.48 -8.41 -3.59
N ALA A 48 -5.41 -9.46 -2.78
CA ALA A 48 -4.23 -9.75 -1.98
C ALA A 48 -2.98 -9.95 -2.85
N CYS A 49 -3.10 -10.68 -3.95
CA CYS A 49 -2.02 -10.86 -4.92
C CYS A 49 -1.62 -9.54 -5.58
N GLU A 50 -2.59 -8.77 -6.05
CA GLU A 50 -2.36 -7.47 -6.68
C GLU A 50 -1.60 -6.52 -5.74
N LEU A 51 -2.05 -6.41 -4.50
CA LEU A 51 -1.42 -5.55 -3.50
C LEU A 51 0.00 -6.02 -3.18
N THR A 52 0.20 -7.32 -2.98
CA THR A 52 1.50 -7.89 -2.64
C THR A 52 2.52 -7.66 -3.76
N TYR A 53 2.21 -8.10 -4.97
CA TYR A 53 3.12 -7.97 -6.11
C TYR A 53 3.29 -6.52 -6.54
N GLY A 54 2.23 -5.74 -6.47
CA GLY A 54 2.27 -4.33 -6.82
C GLY A 54 3.19 -3.53 -5.92
N VAL A 55 3.10 -3.70 -4.61
CA VAL A 55 4.00 -3.03 -3.65
C VAL A 55 5.45 -3.46 -3.89
N ILE A 56 5.71 -4.75 -4.06
CA ILE A 56 7.07 -5.26 -4.31
C ILE A 56 7.66 -4.63 -5.57
N ARG A 57 6.92 -4.60 -6.67
CA ARG A 57 7.40 -4.06 -7.95
C ARG A 57 7.59 -2.55 -7.96
N ARG A 58 6.83 -1.85 -7.14
CA ARG A 58 6.75 -0.38 -7.16
C ARG A 58 7.38 0.28 -5.94
N GLN A 59 8.21 -0.41 -5.18
CA GLN A 59 8.78 0.12 -3.94
C GLN A 59 9.47 1.48 -4.13
N GLY A 60 10.32 1.61 -5.12
CA GLY A 60 11.02 2.88 -5.38
C GLY A 60 10.06 4.03 -5.71
N THR A 61 9.04 3.74 -6.50
CA THR A 61 7.99 4.72 -6.84
C THR A 61 7.18 5.11 -5.60
N LEU A 62 6.78 4.14 -4.80
CA LEU A 62 6.01 4.39 -3.57
C LEU A 62 6.82 5.20 -2.57
N ASP A 63 8.09 4.89 -2.40
CA ASP A 63 8.99 5.65 -1.54
C ASP A 63 9.14 7.10 -2.02
N ALA A 64 9.28 7.32 -3.33
CA ALA A 64 9.38 8.65 -3.92
C ALA A 64 8.11 9.49 -3.70
N VAL A 65 6.94 8.84 -3.70
CA VAL A 65 5.66 9.51 -3.42
C VAL A 65 5.49 9.84 -1.94
N LEU A 66 5.90 8.92 -1.08
CA LEU A 66 5.67 9.04 0.37
C LEU A 66 6.64 10.00 1.06
N ARG A 67 7.92 9.99 0.69
CA ARG A 67 8.95 10.79 1.38
C ARG A 67 8.62 12.27 1.50
N PRO A 68 8.15 12.97 0.44
CA PRO A 68 7.80 14.38 0.56
C PRO A 68 6.64 14.67 1.52
N GLN A 69 5.81 13.66 1.81
CA GLN A 69 4.65 13.81 2.69
C GLN A 69 4.99 13.64 4.17
N ILE A 70 6.20 13.18 4.47
CA ILE A 70 6.60 12.81 5.82
C ILE A 70 7.72 13.73 6.29
N LYS A 71 7.48 14.49 7.36
CA LYS A 71 8.43 15.45 7.92
C LYS A 71 9.54 14.79 8.75
N ARG A 72 9.29 13.58 9.25
CA ARG A 72 10.27 12.81 10.01
C ARG A 72 11.32 12.19 9.08
N PRO A 73 12.58 12.05 9.51
CA PRO A 73 13.55 11.26 8.76
C PRO A 73 13.01 9.82 8.54
N PRO A 74 13.26 9.21 7.35
CA PRO A 74 12.77 7.86 7.06
C PRO A 74 13.16 6.82 8.11
N GLU A 75 14.35 6.95 8.71
CA GLU A 75 14.87 6.05 9.75
C GLU A 75 14.04 6.09 11.04
N GLN A 76 13.28 7.16 11.27
CA GLN A 76 12.42 7.31 12.45
C GLN A 76 11.01 6.78 12.22
N VAL A 77 10.69 6.35 11.01
CA VAL A 77 9.42 5.71 10.69
C VAL A 77 9.57 4.20 10.84
N GLU A 78 8.75 3.60 11.70
CA GLU A 78 8.77 2.16 11.91
C GLU A 78 8.55 1.41 10.59
N ALA A 79 9.29 0.32 10.37
CA ALA A 79 9.25 -0.42 9.10
C ALA A 79 7.84 -0.93 8.74
N ASP A 80 7.09 -1.38 9.73
CA ASP A 80 5.71 -1.84 9.52
C ASP A 80 4.78 -0.67 9.16
N LEU A 81 4.99 0.49 9.76
CA LEU A 81 4.22 1.69 9.40
C LEU A 81 4.54 2.15 7.97
N TRP A 82 5.82 2.14 7.59
CA TRP A 82 6.23 2.46 6.23
C TRP A 82 5.56 1.53 5.21
N MET A 83 5.55 0.25 5.49
CA MET A 83 4.89 -0.76 4.64
C MET A 83 3.38 -0.53 4.54
N LEU A 84 2.72 -0.16 5.64
CA LEU A 84 1.31 0.21 5.63
C LEU A 84 1.06 1.42 4.72
N LEU A 85 1.93 2.42 4.78
CA LEU A 85 1.85 3.59 3.92
C LEU A 85 2.09 3.25 2.45
N GLN A 86 3.05 2.38 2.15
CA GLN A 86 3.27 1.86 0.79
C GLN A 86 2.02 1.15 0.26
N LEU A 87 1.38 0.35 1.09
CA LEU A 87 0.16 -0.37 0.72
C LEU A 87 -0.99 0.59 0.40
N GLY A 88 -1.15 1.65 1.20
CA GLY A 88 -2.15 2.69 0.95
C GLY A 88 -1.85 3.50 -0.31
N ALA A 89 -0.61 3.93 -0.48
CA ALA A 89 -0.18 4.69 -1.64
C ALA A 89 -0.35 3.88 -2.94
N TYR A 90 -0.02 2.60 -2.92
CA TYR A 90 -0.23 1.72 -4.08
C TYR A 90 -1.70 1.72 -4.53
N GLN A 91 -2.62 1.59 -3.60
CA GLN A 91 -4.04 1.60 -3.91
C GLN A 91 -4.49 2.94 -4.53
N LEU A 92 -4.00 4.04 -3.98
CA LEU A 92 -4.33 5.38 -4.50
C LEU A 92 -3.78 5.61 -5.91
N LEU A 93 -2.57 5.12 -6.18
CA LEU A 93 -1.87 5.36 -7.44
C LEU A 93 -2.31 4.42 -8.56
N PHE A 94 -2.54 3.16 -8.26
CA PHE A 94 -2.62 2.09 -9.27
C PHE A 94 -3.95 1.34 -9.30
N LEU A 95 -4.79 1.45 -8.27
CA LEU A 95 -6.10 0.78 -8.23
C LEU A 95 -7.23 1.77 -8.49
N SER A 96 -7.54 2.00 -9.75
CA SER A 96 -8.60 2.91 -10.17
C SER A 96 -10.02 2.36 -9.94
N SER A 97 -10.15 1.05 -9.75
CA SER A 97 -11.44 0.37 -9.55
C SER A 97 -12.02 0.55 -8.15
N HIS A 98 -11.22 1.06 -7.21
CA HIS A 98 -11.64 1.28 -5.82
C HIS A 98 -11.76 2.76 -5.53
N SER A 99 -12.75 3.13 -4.71
CA SER A 99 -12.84 4.49 -4.17
C SER A 99 -11.57 4.82 -3.39
N GLN A 100 -10.97 5.99 -3.65
CA GLN A 100 -9.80 6.46 -2.91
C GLN A 100 -10.11 6.62 -1.42
N HIS A 101 -11.29 7.11 -1.09
CA HIS A 101 -11.74 7.23 0.28
C HIS A 101 -11.80 5.87 0.98
N ALA A 102 -12.37 4.86 0.33
CA ALA A 102 -12.44 3.51 0.86
C ALA A 102 -11.04 2.89 1.00
N ALA A 103 -10.14 3.11 0.04
CA ALA A 103 -8.76 2.63 0.09
C ALA A 103 -8.02 3.18 1.31
N ILE A 104 -8.15 4.48 1.58
CA ILE A 104 -7.54 5.12 2.76
C ILE A 104 -8.15 4.54 4.05
N HIS A 105 -9.48 4.49 4.14
CA HIS A 105 -10.18 3.98 5.31
C HIS A 105 -9.75 2.55 5.65
N GLU A 106 -9.80 1.65 4.67
CA GLU A 106 -9.48 0.24 4.85
C GLU A 106 -7.99 0.03 5.19
N THR A 107 -7.11 0.84 4.63
CA THR A 107 -5.67 0.78 4.94
C THR A 107 -5.40 1.27 6.36
N VAL A 108 -6.03 2.37 6.76
CA VAL A 108 -5.88 2.92 8.11
C VAL A 108 -6.46 1.97 9.18
N GLU A 109 -7.50 1.22 8.86
CA GLU A 109 -8.05 0.19 9.77
C GLU A 109 -7.04 -0.93 10.08
N LEU A 110 -6.01 -1.13 9.25
CA LEU A 110 -4.93 -2.05 9.58
C LEU A 110 -4.20 -1.67 10.87
N THR A 111 -4.14 -0.40 11.22
CA THR A 111 -3.50 0.06 12.46
C THR A 111 -4.16 -0.55 13.69
N ARG A 112 -5.50 -0.69 13.66
CA ARG A 112 -6.27 -1.32 14.74
C ARG A 112 -5.98 -2.82 14.80
N TRP A 113 -5.99 -3.49 13.66
CA TRP A 113 -5.69 -4.92 13.59
C TRP A 113 -4.25 -5.24 14.05
N LEU A 114 -3.31 -4.35 13.78
CA LEU A 114 -1.91 -4.46 14.20
C LEU A 114 -1.68 -4.11 15.68
N ASN A 115 -2.71 -3.68 16.42
CA ASN A 115 -2.58 -3.10 17.77
C ASN A 115 -1.63 -1.88 17.81
N LYS A 116 -1.70 -1.07 16.78
CA LYS A 116 -0.90 0.16 16.61
C LYS A 116 -1.80 1.38 16.39
N ALA A 117 -2.83 1.49 17.23
CA ALA A 117 -3.81 2.59 17.12
C ALA A 117 -3.17 3.98 17.11
N ARG A 118 -1.99 4.14 17.74
CA ARG A 118 -1.22 5.39 17.73
C ARG A 118 -0.78 5.82 16.33
N TRP A 119 -0.72 4.90 15.36
CA TRP A 119 -0.36 5.22 13.97
C TRP A 119 -1.51 5.79 13.15
N ARG A 120 -2.73 5.63 13.63
CA ARG A 120 -3.95 5.95 12.85
C ARG A 120 -3.95 7.37 12.31
N GLY A 121 -3.74 8.36 13.17
CA GLY A 121 -3.76 9.77 12.77
C GLY A 121 -2.66 10.12 11.77
N PHE A 122 -1.46 9.63 12.01
CA PHE A 122 -0.32 9.83 11.12
C PHE A 122 -0.55 9.18 9.74
N ALA A 123 -0.96 7.91 9.72
CA ALA A 123 -1.23 7.19 8.47
C ALA A 123 -2.34 7.87 7.66
N ASN A 124 -3.43 8.25 8.31
CA ASN A 124 -4.53 8.95 7.67
C ASN A 124 -4.07 10.29 7.07
N GLY A 125 -3.29 11.06 7.82
CA GLY A 125 -2.75 12.34 7.36
C GLY A 125 -1.85 12.21 6.15
N VAL A 126 -0.92 11.25 6.17
CA VAL A 126 0.01 11.00 5.06
C VAL A 126 -0.75 10.55 3.80
N LEU A 127 -1.67 9.60 3.92
CA LEU A 127 -2.42 9.09 2.77
C LEU A 127 -3.36 10.14 2.18
N ARG A 128 -3.94 11.00 3.00
CA ARG A 128 -4.73 12.14 2.49
C ARG A 128 -3.87 13.18 1.79
N SER A 129 -2.63 13.40 2.26
CA SER A 129 -1.67 14.26 1.55
C SER A 129 -1.32 13.70 0.19
N VAL A 130 -1.06 12.39 0.11
CA VAL A 130 -0.85 11.71 -1.18
C VAL A 130 -2.07 11.89 -2.08
N GLN A 131 -3.27 11.67 -1.56
CA GLN A 131 -4.51 11.85 -2.32
C GLN A 131 -4.66 13.27 -2.89
N ARG A 132 -4.35 14.29 -2.11
CA ARG A 132 -4.40 15.69 -2.59
C ARG A 132 -3.40 15.96 -3.70
N ASP A 133 -2.19 15.42 -3.58
CA ASP A 133 -1.13 15.61 -4.58
C ASP A 133 -1.42 14.85 -5.88
N LEU A 134 -2.24 13.80 -5.81
CA LEU A 134 -2.72 13.08 -6.99
C LEU A 134 -3.58 13.94 -7.92
N GLY A 135 -4.15 15.04 -7.47
CA GLY A 135 -4.86 16.06 -8.20
C GLY A 135 -5.57 15.61 -9.49
N GLU A 136 -6.26 16.52 -10.16
CA GLU A 136 -7.00 16.24 -11.41
C GLU A 136 -6.10 16.18 -12.66
N GLY A 137 -4.76 16.24 -12.51
CA GLY A 137 -3.81 16.33 -13.62
C GLY A 137 -3.17 14.99 -13.99
N THR A 138 -3.71 14.30 -14.99
CA THR A 138 -2.92 13.32 -15.74
C THR A 138 -1.96 14.10 -16.65
N ALA A 139 -0.66 13.99 -16.42
CA ALA A 139 0.31 14.53 -17.36
C ALA A 139 0.16 13.79 -18.69
N GLU A 140 -0.05 14.52 -19.78
CA GLU A 140 -0.20 13.95 -21.12
C GLU A 140 1.10 13.38 -21.66
N THR A 141 2.22 13.73 -21.05
CA THR A 141 3.57 13.30 -21.46
C THR A 141 4.39 12.82 -20.27
N ALA A 142 5.24 11.83 -20.50
CA ALA A 142 6.19 11.34 -19.50
C ALA A 142 7.26 12.43 -19.22
N ALA A 143 7.01 13.27 -18.23
CA ALA A 143 8.03 14.16 -17.67
C ALA A 143 8.91 13.37 -16.68
N ALA A 144 10.11 13.86 -16.38
CA ALA A 144 11.05 13.19 -15.47
C ALA A 144 10.49 12.96 -14.05
N ASP A 145 9.48 13.74 -13.67
CA ASP A 145 8.78 13.68 -12.39
C ASP A 145 7.37 13.06 -12.50
N ALA A 146 7.07 12.40 -13.62
CA ALA A 146 5.80 11.73 -13.84
C ALA A 146 5.91 10.23 -13.59
N ILE A 147 4.89 9.69 -12.93
CA ILE A 147 4.77 8.26 -12.65
C ILE A 147 3.76 7.63 -13.62
N PRO A 148 4.14 6.63 -14.39
CA PRO A 148 3.18 5.92 -15.23
C PRO A 148 2.20 5.13 -14.36
N THR A 149 0.90 5.41 -14.52
CA THR A 149 -0.18 4.73 -13.79
C THR A 149 -0.98 3.77 -14.65
N GLY A 150 -0.71 3.74 -15.95
CA GLY A 150 -1.34 2.86 -16.92
C GLY A 150 -0.95 3.27 -18.34
N PRO A 151 -1.42 2.55 -19.37
CA PRO A 151 -1.11 2.90 -20.76
C PRO A 151 -1.53 4.35 -21.08
N GLY A 152 -0.56 5.21 -21.40
CA GLY A 152 -0.80 6.62 -21.71
C GLY A 152 -1.24 7.49 -20.55
N ARG A 153 -1.15 6.98 -19.30
CA ARG A 153 -1.51 7.73 -18.09
C ARG A 153 -0.28 7.94 -17.23
N PHE A 154 -0.07 9.16 -16.81
CA PHE A 154 1.02 9.55 -15.93
C PHE A 154 0.49 10.41 -14.79
N LEU A 155 1.06 10.23 -13.62
CA LEU A 155 0.84 11.09 -12.48
C LEU A 155 2.04 11.99 -12.32
N GLN A 156 1.83 13.29 -12.21
CA GLN A 156 2.90 14.22 -11.94
C GLN A 156 3.16 14.30 -10.44
N LEU A 157 4.41 14.09 -10.03
CA LEU A 157 4.81 14.34 -8.66
C LEU A 157 4.79 15.84 -8.39
N ALA A 158 4.15 16.24 -7.31
CA ALA A 158 4.25 17.59 -6.81
C ALA A 158 5.70 17.84 -6.35
N ARG A 159 6.26 18.92 -6.80
CA ARG A 159 7.59 19.34 -6.36
C ARG A 159 7.56 19.98 -4.97
#